data_7af938d0db77c117b888b22dcf798f31
#
_entry.id   7af938d0db77c117b888b22dcf798f31
#
_cell.length_a   1.000
_cell.length_b   1.000
_cell.length_c   1.000
_cell.angle_alpha   90.00
_cell.angle_beta   90.00
_cell.angle_gamma   90.00
#
_symmetry.space_group_name_H-M   'P 1'
#
loop_
_entity.id
_entity.type
_entity.pdbx_description
1 polymer ?
#
loop_
_entity_poly.entity_id
_entity_poly.type
_entity_poly.pdbx_seq_one_letter_code
_entity_poly.pdbx_strand_id
1 'polypeptide(L)'
;MKRASFDEDRDLWRLDVDTPDGPQTLEAKVVVSATGLFANPKLIDFEGADAFKGKIIHPARWPEDLSLEGKRVAIIGNGSTGIQMVGAIAKEAEQTYVFQRTPQWIMPRDKYGLPMEPEIHWLMDNFPGYWNWSRYLAGAPLFDTHALVTTDRDWQAEGGQVNPGSDALRKDLTEYIKNETGGRQDLIERLIPDYAPFSRRPVVDNGWYRALTRDDVDLVTDPIARLTETGIETADGTVHEVDVIVTATGFEVVKYLHPGRFIGRDGTDIHETWEGADGPRAWIGMMVPQFPNFFMLYGPNSQPVSSGPSQATWFTVWSAFIGRCLKRMATEEVSRIEVTQDAYASYNEALDKEAAKLVMMTKEGGIEKNYYVNNEHGRVQVNAPWYGPVFQEMFSNVDWDALEITTEKGDTPS
;
A
#
# COMPACT_ATOMS: atom_id res chain seq x y z
N MET A 1 -13.68 6.09 15.35
CA MET A 1 -14.08 7.50 15.02
C MET A 1 -15.12 7.43 13.92
N LYS A 2 -16.28 8.07 14.11
CA LYS A 2 -17.40 8.09 13.16
C LYS A 2 -17.42 9.35 12.32
N ARG A 3 -17.19 10.49 12.97
CA ARG A 3 -17.26 11.80 12.35
C ARG A 3 -16.25 12.73 12.98
N ALA A 4 -15.57 13.52 12.16
CA ALA A 4 -14.80 14.70 12.55
C ALA A 4 -15.43 15.90 11.85
N SER A 5 -15.73 16.97 12.56
CA SER A 5 -16.27 18.20 11.99
C SER A 5 -15.55 19.42 12.57
N PHE A 6 -15.17 20.35 11.69
CA PHE A 6 -14.50 21.58 12.08
C PHE A 6 -15.52 22.61 12.52
N ASP A 7 -15.32 23.20 13.68
CA ASP A 7 -16.08 24.32 14.24
C ASP A 7 -15.32 25.61 13.94
N GLU A 8 -15.82 26.40 12.97
CA GLU A 8 -15.13 27.58 12.46
C GLU A 8 -15.14 28.75 13.46
N ASP A 9 -16.15 28.83 14.34
CA ASP A 9 -16.26 29.89 15.33
C ASP A 9 -15.23 29.71 16.47
N ARG A 10 -14.79 28.46 16.68
CA ARG A 10 -13.91 28.11 17.80
C ARG A 10 -12.53 27.61 17.35
N ASP A 11 -12.30 27.46 16.05
CA ASP A 11 -11.09 26.86 15.46
C ASP A 11 -10.75 25.48 16.05
N LEU A 12 -11.76 24.64 16.21
CA LEU A 12 -11.64 23.32 16.83
C LEU A 12 -12.29 22.22 16.00
N TRP A 13 -11.69 21.07 16.03
CA TRP A 13 -12.30 19.82 15.56
C TRP A 13 -13.13 19.17 16.64
N ARG A 14 -14.35 18.79 16.30
CA ARG A 14 -15.22 17.95 17.10
C ARG A 14 -15.22 16.52 16.53
N LEU A 15 -14.89 15.53 17.36
CA LEU A 15 -14.68 14.14 16.99
C LEU A 15 -15.71 13.25 17.71
N ASP A 16 -16.61 12.62 16.97
CA ASP A 16 -17.52 11.62 17.51
C ASP A 16 -16.86 10.24 17.38
N VAL A 17 -16.61 9.61 18.51
CA VAL A 17 -15.86 8.34 18.62
C VAL A 17 -16.64 7.29 19.40
N ASP A 18 -16.52 6.03 18.98
CA ASP A 18 -16.93 4.89 19.82
C ASP A 18 -15.72 4.45 20.64
N THR A 19 -15.93 4.33 21.93
CA THR A 19 -14.95 3.78 22.87
C THR A 19 -15.52 2.53 23.55
N PRO A 20 -14.70 1.72 24.22
CA PRO A 20 -15.19 0.60 25.02
C PRO A 20 -16.24 1.01 26.07
N ASP A 21 -16.17 2.25 26.57
CA ASP A 21 -17.09 2.81 27.57
C ASP A 21 -18.33 3.48 26.92
N GLY A 22 -18.49 3.40 25.62
CA GLY A 22 -19.59 3.97 24.84
C GLY A 22 -19.20 5.16 23.95
N PRO A 23 -20.17 5.77 23.26
CA PRO A 23 -19.94 6.91 22.38
C PRO A 23 -19.46 8.13 23.18
N GLN A 24 -18.44 8.81 22.66
CA GLN A 24 -17.89 10.04 23.22
C GLN A 24 -17.68 11.10 22.15
N THR A 25 -17.72 12.37 22.55
CA THR A 25 -17.31 13.48 21.72
C THR A 25 -16.06 14.12 22.32
N LEU A 26 -15.01 14.24 21.48
CA LEU A 26 -13.75 14.88 21.85
C LEU A 26 -13.59 16.20 21.08
N GLU A 27 -12.89 17.16 21.66
CA GLU A 27 -12.51 18.41 20.99
C GLU A 27 -10.99 18.49 20.89
N ALA A 28 -10.49 18.95 19.72
CA ALA A 28 -9.06 19.07 19.47
C ALA A 28 -8.75 20.26 18.54
N LYS A 29 -7.67 21.00 18.80
CA LYS A 29 -7.16 22.03 17.88
C LYS A 29 -6.62 21.43 16.59
N VAL A 30 -6.05 20.24 16.64
CA VAL A 30 -5.41 19.56 15.51
C VAL A 30 -5.85 18.10 15.46
N VAL A 31 -6.09 17.61 14.27
CA VAL A 31 -6.37 16.20 14.00
C VAL A 31 -5.31 15.63 13.06
N VAL A 32 -4.68 14.54 13.46
CA VAL A 32 -3.76 13.77 12.61
C VAL A 32 -4.36 12.39 12.37
N SER A 33 -4.74 12.12 11.12
CA SER A 33 -5.18 10.79 10.73
C SER A 33 -3.97 9.89 10.44
N ALA A 34 -3.83 8.83 11.21
CA ALA A 34 -2.81 7.80 11.03
C ALA A 34 -3.41 6.44 10.64
N THR A 35 -4.57 6.42 10.00
CA THR A 35 -5.31 5.20 9.64
C THR A 35 -4.66 4.41 8.50
N GLY A 36 -3.85 5.06 7.67
CA GLY A 36 -3.12 4.44 6.56
C GLY A 36 -4.02 3.94 5.43
N LEU A 37 -3.46 3.09 4.57
CA LEU A 37 -4.13 2.55 3.36
C LEU A 37 -4.82 1.19 3.60
N PHE A 38 -4.38 0.45 4.61
CA PHE A 38 -4.77 -0.95 4.84
C PHE A 38 -5.77 -1.06 5.99
N ALA A 39 -6.67 -0.08 6.11
CA ALA A 39 -7.69 -0.05 7.16
C ALA A 39 -8.94 -0.88 6.80
N ASN A 40 -9.32 -0.89 5.52
CA ASN A 40 -10.56 -1.50 5.04
C ASN A 40 -10.26 -2.75 4.20
N PRO A 41 -10.46 -3.97 4.74
CA PRO A 41 -10.32 -5.20 3.97
C PRO A 41 -11.25 -5.21 2.76
N LYS A 42 -10.74 -5.63 1.61
CA LYS A 42 -11.55 -5.84 0.40
C LYS A 42 -12.26 -7.18 0.50
N LEU A 43 -13.50 -7.13 0.92
CA LEU A 43 -14.36 -8.31 0.96
C LEU A 43 -14.91 -8.56 -0.44
N ILE A 44 -14.83 -9.80 -0.89
CA ILE A 44 -15.43 -10.23 -2.15
C ILE A 44 -16.68 -11.02 -1.81
N ASP A 45 -17.80 -10.63 -2.42
CA ASP A 45 -19.05 -11.38 -2.38
C ASP A 45 -18.99 -12.45 -3.47
N PHE A 46 -18.75 -13.69 -3.05
CA PHE A 46 -18.73 -14.83 -3.96
C PHE A 46 -20.14 -15.42 -4.05
N GLU A 47 -20.61 -15.69 -5.26
CA GLU A 47 -21.83 -16.46 -5.44
C GLU A 47 -21.76 -17.78 -4.67
N GLY A 48 -22.77 -18.08 -3.88
CA GLY A 48 -22.83 -19.29 -3.05
C GLY A 48 -22.10 -19.22 -1.71
N ALA A 49 -21.57 -18.07 -1.31
CA ALA A 49 -20.84 -17.93 -0.05
C ALA A 49 -21.66 -18.33 1.19
N ASP A 50 -22.96 -18.02 1.19
CA ASP A 50 -23.90 -18.39 2.27
C ASP A 50 -24.13 -19.90 2.39
N ALA A 51 -23.92 -20.66 1.31
CA ALA A 51 -24.08 -22.12 1.30
C ALA A 51 -22.82 -22.85 1.79
N PHE A 52 -21.67 -22.21 1.79
CA PHE A 52 -20.41 -22.82 2.18
C PHE A 52 -20.39 -23.17 3.67
N LYS A 53 -20.13 -24.43 3.98
CA LYS A 53 -20.16 -24.96 5.37
C LYS A 53 -18.84 -24.79 6.14
N GLY A 54 -17.77 -24.45 5.44
CA GLY A 54 -16.47 -24.18 6.04
C GLY A 54 -16.35 -22.75 6.57
N LYS A 55 -15.12 -22.33 6.89
CA LYS A 55 -14.82 -20.96 7.35
C LYS A 55 -14.28 -20.10 6.22
N ILE A 56 -14.84 -18.90 6.03
CA ILE A 56 -14.28 -17.86 5.15
C ILE A 56 -13.66 -16.79 6.06
N ILE A 57 -12.36 -16.54 5.87
CA ILE A 57 -11.62 -15.59 6.70
C ILE A 57 -10.80 -14.62 5.85
N HIS A 58 -10.67 -13.37 6.34
CA HIS A 58 -9.72 -12.42 5.79
C HIS A 58 -8.48 -12.35 6.70
N PRO A 59 -7.24 -12.33 6.15
CA PRO A 59 -6.01 -12.34 6.95
C PRO A 59 -5.92 -11.24 8.03
N ALA A 60 -6.52 -10.06 7.77
CA ALA A 60 -6.58 -8.98 8.76
C ALA A 60 -7.52 -9.27 9.96
N ARG A 61 -8.29 -10.34 9.91
CA ARG A 61 -9.25 -10.76 10.95
C ARG A 61 -9.08 -12.24 11.25
N TRP A 62 -7.83 -12.69 11.40
CA TRP A 62 -7.52 -14.08 11.66
C TRP A 62 -8.02 -14.49 13.05
N PRO A 63 -8.86 -15.55 13.17
CA PRO A 63 -9.31 -16.04 14.47
C PRO A 63 -8.14 -16.67 15.24
N GLU A 64 -7.99 -16.29 16.52
CA GLU A 64 -6.88 -16.77 17.38
C GLU A 64 -6.92 -18.28 17.61
N ASP A 65 -8.11 -18.88 17.58
CA ASP A 65 -8.38 -20.30 17.84
C ASP A 65 -8.41 -21.16 16.58
N LEU A 66 -8.12 -20.59 15.39
CA LEU A 66 -8.16 -21.34 14.14
C LEU A 66 -6.91 -22.22 13.95
N SER A 67 -7.10 -23.54 14.02
CA SER A 67 -6.10 -24.52 13.58
C SER A 67 -6.35 -24.92 12.13
N LEU A 68 -5.27 -25.04 11.36
CA LEU A 68 -5.28 -25.52 9.99
C LEU A 68 -4.80 -26.98 9.87
N GLU A 69 -4.42 -27.61 10.97
CA GLU A 69 -3.96 -29.00 11.01
C GLU A 69 -5.01 -29.95 10.44
N GLY A 70 -4.60 -30.73 9.43
CA GLY A 70 -5.46 -31.70 8.74
C GLY A 70 -6.61 -31.06 7.95
N LYS A 71 -6.53 -29.75 7.61
CA LYS A 71 -7.53 -29.04 6.83
C LYS A 71 -7.10 -28.87 5.38
N ARG A 72 -8.07 -28.89 4.49
CA ARG A 72 -7.90 -28.44 3.11
C ARG A 72 -8.15 -26.95 3.07
N VAL A 73 -7.17 -26.17 2.62
CA VAL A 73 -7.19 -24.72 2.69
C VAL A 73 -7.09 -24.10 1.32
N ALA A 74 -8.03 -23.22 0.97
CA ALA A 74 -7.90 -22.35 -0.20
C ALA A 74 -7.36 -20.97 0.19
N ILE A 75 -6.38 -20.46 -0.55
CA ILE A 75 -5.89 -19.09 -0.46
C ILE A 75 -6.30 -18.38 -1.74
N ILE A 76 -7.23 -17.43 -1.64
CA ILE A 76 -7.69 -16.64 -2.80
C ILE A 76 -6.90 -15.35 -2.86
N GLY A 77 -6.02 -15.26 -3.87
CA GLY A 77 -5.17 -14.11 -4.11
C GLY A 77 -3.70 -14.34 -3.74
N ASN A 78 -2.83 -13.88 -4.64
CA ASN A 78 -1.38 -13.98 -4.58
C ASN A 78 -0.71 -12.60 -4.54
N GLY A 79 -1.33 -11.64 -3.83
CA GLY A 79 -0.65 -10.41 -3.40
C GLY A 79 0.35 -10.69 -2.28
N SER A 80 0.93 -9.62 -1.69
CA SER A 80 1.96 -9.76 -0.63
C SER A 80 1.53 -10.69 0.50
N THR A 81 0.27 -10.61 0.93
CA THR A 81 -0.25 -11.46 2.01
C THR A 81 -0.34 -12.92 1.59
N GLY A 82 -0.96 -13.22 0.43
CA GLY A 82 -1.11 -14.60 -0.06
C GLY A 82 0.24 -15.27 -0.25
N ILE A 83 1.17 -14.60 -0.94
CA ILE A 83 2.54 -15.11 -1.18
C ILE A 83 3.24 -15.46 0.14
N GLN A 84 3.17 -14.57 1.13
CA GLN A 84 3.86 -14.76 2.41
C GLN A 84 3.22 -15.84 3.29
N MET A 85 1.93 -16.13 3.11
CA MET A 85 1.21 -17.11 3.91
C MET A 85 1.35 -18.55 3.41
N VAL A 86 1.47 -18.77 2.10
CA VAL A 86 1.43 -20.11 1.49
C VAL A 86 2.43 -21.05 2.13
N GLY A 87 3.70 -20.64 2.27
CA GLY A 87 4.74 -21.49 2.86
C GLY A 87 4.52 -21.86 4.33
N ALA A 88 3.77 -21.04 5.08
CA ALA A 88 3.40 -21.33 6.47
C ALA A 88 2.18 -22.25 6.51
N ILE A 89 1.14 -21.94 5.75
CA ILE A 89 -0.11 -22.72 5.69
C ILE A 89 0.16 -24.15 5.20
N ALA A 90 0.96 -24.32 4.16
CA ALA A 90 1.31 -25.62 3.59
C ALA A 90 2.11 -26.53 4.55
N LYS A 91 2.61 -26.03 5.67
CA LYS A 91 3.26 -26.87 6.70
C LYS A 91 2.25 -27.49 7.66
N GLU A 92 1.06 -26.91 7.78
CA GLU A 92 0.04 -27.32 8.74
C GLU A 92 -1.16 -27.99 8.05
N ALA A 93 -1.53 -27.49 6.87
CA ALA A 93 -2.66 -27.98 6.12
C ALA A 93 -2.40 -29.35 5.51
N GLU A 94 -3.46 -30.16 5.34
CA GLU A 94 -3.43 -31.43 4.60
C GLU A 94 -3.26 -31.17 3.09
N GLN A 95 -3.96 -30.16 2.57
CA GLN A 95 -3.92 -29.72 1.17
C GLN A 95 -4.08 -28.22 1.10
N THR A 96 -3.33 -27.55 0.22
CA THR A 96 -3.42 -26.11 -0.02
C THR A 96 -3.72 -25.83 -1.49
N TYR A 97 -4.79 -25.10 -1.77
CA TYR A 97 -5.11 -24.60 -3.11
C TYR A 97 -4.84 -23.10 -3.16
N VAL A 98 -4.02 -22.67 -4.10
CA VAL A 98 -3.69 -21.25 -4.28
C VAL A 98 -4.35 -20.72 -5.54
N PHE A 99 -5.38 -19.89 -5.37
CA PHE A 99 -6.12 -19.29 -6.49
C PHE A 99 -5.42 -18.01 -6.96
N GLN A 100 -4.81 -18.07 -8.14
CA GLN A 100 -4.06 -16.99 -8.74
C GLN A 100 -4.77 -16.43 -9.98
N ARG A 101 -5.15 -15.16 -9.97
CA ARG A 101 -5.68 -14.47 -11.16
C ARG A 101 -4.57 -13.91 -12.06
N THR A 102 -3.54 -13.32 -11.45
CA THR A 102 -2.41 -12.67 -12.14
C THR A 102 -1.14 -12.98 -11.38
N PRO A 103 -0.10 -13.52 -12.01
CA PRO A 103 1.18 -13.77 -11.33
C PRO A 103 1.84 -12.47 -10.85
N GLN A 104 2.76 -12.59 -9.90
CA GLN A 104 3.50 -11.46 -9.31
C GLN A 104 5.00 -11.63 -9.52
N TRP A 105 5.72 -10.52 -9.73
CA TRP A 105 7.16 -10.50 -9.62
C TRP A 105 7.56 -10.60 -8.15
N ILE A 106 8.39 -11.59 -7.83
CA ILE A 106 8.86 -11.87 -6.47
C ILE A 106 10.37 -11.78 -6.47
N MET A 107 10.91 -10.97 -5.55
CA MET A 107 12.33 -10.67 -5.46
C MET A 107 13.04 -11.65 -4.52
N PRO A 108 14.14 -12.26 -4.93
CA PRO A 108 15.01 -12.98 -4.01
C PRO A 108 15.57 -12.02 -2.95
N ARG A 109 15.77 -12.53 -1.76
CA ARG A 109 16.49 -11.84 -0.69
C ARG A 109 17.30 -12.84 0.13
N ASP A 110 18.60 -12.68 0.09
CA ASP A 110 19.51 -13.54 0.84
C ASP A 110 19.20 -13.52 2.34
N LYS A 111 19.26 -14.70 2.95
CA LYS A 111 19.02 -14.91 4.38
C LYS A 111 17.65 -14.42 4.90
N TYR A 112 16.67 -14.16 4.02
CA TYR A 112 15.34 -13.74 4.44
C TYR A 112 14.65 -14.87 5.23
N GLY A 113 14.10 -14.52 6.40
CA GLY A 113 13.45 -15.49 7.29
C GLY A 113 14.39 -16.37 8.09
N LEU A 114 15.71 -16.23 7.95
CA LEU A 114 16.67 -16.93 8.80
C LEU A 114 16.93 -16.12 10.09
N PRO A 115 17.18 -16.79 11.21
CA PRO A 115 17.63 -16.13 12.43
C PRO A 115 18.91 -15.32 12.17
N MET A 116 18.99 -14.15 12.80
CA MET A 116 20.22 -13.36 12.76
C MET A 116 21.33 -14.07 13.56
N GLU A 117 22.53 -14.07 13.00
CA GLU A 117 23.69 -14.69 13.64
C GLU A 117 24.04 -13.98 14.97
N PRO A 118 24.43 -14.70 16.03
CA PRO A 118 24.72 -14.11 17.35
C PRO A 118 25.78 -13.00 17.30
N GLU A 119 26.75 -13.14 16.41
CA GLU A 119 27.82 -12.14 16.22
C GLU A 119 27.29 -10.82 15.69
N ILE A 120 26.28 -10.86 14.83
CA ILE A 120 25.61 -9.65 14.30
C ILE A 120 24.79 -9.00 15.41
N HIS A 121 24.08 -9.77 16.24
CA HIS A 121 23.42 -9.22 17.44
C HIS A 121 24.42 -8.53 18.35
N TRP A 122 25.54 -9.18 18.65
CA TRP A 122 26.57 -8.59 19.50
C TRP A 122 27.11 -7.27 18.91
N LEU A 123 27.36 -7.22 17.60
CA LEU A 123 27.80 -5.98 16.93
C LEU A 123 26.76 -4.86 17.03
N MET A 124 25.47 -5.20 16.87
CA MET A 124 24.37 -4.22 16.98
C MET A 124 24.28 -3.63 18.40
N ASP A 125 24.52 -4.45 19.42
CA ASP A 125 24.39 -4.05 20.83
C ASP A 125 25.65 -3.33 21.35
N ASN A 126 26.83 -3.67 20.83
CA ASN A 126 28.10 -3.24 21.43
C ASN A 126 28.94 -2.31 20.56
N PHE A 127 28.69 -2.25 19.22
CA PHE A 127 29.44 -1.41 18.32
C PHE A 127 28.68 -0.13 17.96
N PRO A 128 29.10 1.06 18.45
CA PRO A 128 28.38 2.32 18.18
C PRO A 128 28.13 2.57 16.70
N GLY A 129 26.89 2.82 16.32
CA GLY A 129 26.51 3.13 14.94
C GLY A 129 26.38 1.93 14.00
N TYR A 130 26.76 0.71 14.42
CA TYR A 130 26.65 -0.49 13.58
C TYR A 130 25.22 -0.75 13.09
N TRP A 131 24.22 -0.59 13.95
CA TRP A 131 22.81 -0.70 13.60
C TRP A 131 22.40 0.28 12.48
N ASN A 132 22.79 1.55 12.62
CA ASN A 132 22.47 2.59 11.63
C ASN A 132 23.17 2.31 10.29
N TRP A 133 24.44 1.90 10.35
CA TRP A 133 25.23 1.54 9.17
C TRP A 133 24.67 0.31 8.45
N SER A 134 24.31 -0.74 9.17
CA SER A 134 23.67 -1.93 8.62
C SER A 134 22.35 -1.60 7.92
N ARG A 135 21.53 -0.75 8.53
CA ARG A 135 20.28 -0.28 7.92
C ARG A 135 20.51 0.51 6.64
N TYR A 136 21.51 1.39 6.66
CA TYR A 136 21.89 2.16 5.47
C TYR A 136 22.34 1.24 4.34
N LEU A 137 23.22 0.30 4.58
CA LEU A 137 23.69 -0.64 3.56
C LEU A 137 22.58 -1.53 3.03
N ALA A 138 21.67 -1.98 3.88
CA ALA A 138 20.52 -2.78 3.46
C ALA A 138 19.52 -1.97 2.61
N GLY A 139 19.44 -0.67 2.81
CA GLY A 139 18.50 0.22 2.12
C GLY A 139 19.07 0.93 0.90
N ALA A 140 20.38 1.17 0.87
CA ALA A 140 21.03 1.97 -0.18
C ALA A 140 20.71 1.49 -1.62
N PRO A 141 20.71 0.17 -1.93
CA PRO A 141 20.35 -0.31 -3.27
C PRO A 141 18.92 0.03 -3.69
N LEU A 142 18.01 0.29 -2.74
CA LEU A 142 16.62 0.60 -3.01
C LEU A 142 16.41 2.09 -3.39
N PHE A 143 17.38 2.96 -3.17
CA PHE A 143 17.30 4.35 -3.61
C PHE A 143 17.41 4.48 -5.13
N ASP A 144 18.14 3.59 -5.80
CA ASP A 144 18.36 3.64 -7.25
C ASP A 144 17.23 2.99 -8.06
N THR A 145 16.20 2.47 -7.38
CA THR A 145 15.07 1.81 -8.06
C THR A 145 14.16 2.77 -8.84
N HIS A 146 14.34 4.09 -8.72
CA HIS A 146 13.55 5.07 -9.46
C HIS A 146 13.70 4.91 -10.98
N ALA A 147 14.91 4.62 -11.45
CA ALA A 147 15.16 4.35 -12.87
C ALA A 147 14.38 3.11 -13.38
N LEU A 148 14.07 2.15 -12.50
CA LEU A 148 13.32 0.94 -12.87
C LEU A 148 11.82 1.19 -13.04
N VAL A 149 11.28 2.25 -12.43
CA VAL A 149 9.85 2.55 -12.40
C VAL A 149 9.42 3.60 -13.43
N THR A 150 10.37 4.15 -14.20
CA THR A 150 10.09 5.14 -15.25
C THR A 150 10.33 4.56 -16.64
N THR A 151 9.58 5.04 -17.63
CA THR A 151 9.75 4.64 -19.02
C THR A 151 10.90 5.41 -19.68
N ASP A 152 11.67 4.72 -20.52
CA ASP A 152 12.73 5.31 -21.36
C ASP A 152 12.30 5.21 -22.83
N ARG A 153 11.94 6.34 -23.42
CA ARG A 153 11.44 6.39 -24.81
C ARG A 153 12.51 6.11 -25.85
N ASP A 154 13.75 6.45 -25.57
CA ASP A 154 14.86 6.19 -26.49
C ASP A 154 15.15 4.69 -26.51
N TRP A 155 15.18 4.06 -25.35
CA TRP A 155 15.29 2.60 -25.22
C TRP A 155 14.14 1.87 -25.93
N GLN A 156 12.93 2.34 -25.80
CA GLN A 156 11.77 1.76 -26.48
C GLN A 156 11.87 1.92 -28.01
N ALA A 157 12.38 3.05 -28.50
CA ALA A 157 12.62 3.27 -29.94
C ALA A 157 13.69 2.33 -30.53
N GLU A 158 14.64 1.86 -29.70
CA GLU A 158 15.65 0.86 -30.02
C GLU A 158 15.17 -0.59 -29.92
N GLY A 159 13.90 -0.82 -29.56
CA GLY A 159 13.28 -2.15 -29.43
C GLY A 159 13.25 -2.72 -28.03
N GLY A 160 13.62 -1.95 -27.02
CA GLY A 160 13.41 -2.30 -25.61
C GLY A 160 11.93 -2.18 -25.18
N GLN A 161 11.58 -2.75 -24.03
CA GLN A 161 10.19 -2.73 -23.55
C GLN A 161 9.90 -1.51 -22.67
N VAL A 162 10.67 -1.30 -21.62
CA VAL A 162 10.45 -0.26 -20.61
C VAL A 162 11.65 0.67 -20.48
N ASN A 163 12.75 0.14 -19.95
CA ASN A 163 14.06 0.75 -19.80
C ASN A 163 15.10 -0.37 -19.64
N PRO A 164 16.42 -0.10 -19.81
CA PRO A 164 17.44 -1.13 -19.73
C PRO A 164 17.45 -1.93 -18.44
N GLY A 165 17.26 -1.26 -17.30
CA GLY A 165 17.28 -1.88 -15.98
C GLY A 165 16.07 -2.79 -15.73
N SER A 166 14.86 -2.34 -16.07
CA SER A 166 13.63 -3.13 -15.92
C SER A 166 13.66 -4.37 -16.83
N ASP A 167 14.15 -4.24 -18.07
CA ASP A 167 14.23 -5.35 -19.01
C ASP A 167 15.30 -6.37 -18.61
N ALA A 168 16.43 -5.92 -18.04
CA ALA A 168 17.44 -6.81 -17.43
C ALA A 168 16.86 -7.55 -16.23
N LEU A 169 16.22 -6.83 -15.30
CA LEU A 169 15.60 -7.42 -14.12
C LEU A 169 14.53 -8.45 -14.48
N ARG A 170 13.74 -8.21 -15.54
CA ARG A 170 12.77 -9.20 -16.03
C ARG A 170 13.45 -10.53 -16.38
N LYS A 171 14.60 -10.49 -17.03
CA LYS A 171 15.38 -11.69 -17.38
C LYS A 171 15.85 -12.42 -16.12
N ASP A 172 16.44 -11.69 -15.18
CA ASP A 172 16.96 -12.25 -13.93
C ASP A 172 15.85 -12.90 -13.09
N LEU A 173 14.71 -12.24 -12.95
CA LEU A 173 13.57 -12.79 -12.22
C LEU A 173 12.93 -13.97 -12.94
N THR A 174 12.94 -13.99 -14.26
CA THR A 174 12.47 -15.15 -15.04
C THR A 174 13.37 -16.37 -14.78
N GLU A 175 14.69 -16.20 -14.78
CA GLU A 175 15.63 -17.29 -14.43
C GLU A 175 15.49 -17.71 -12.96
N TYR A 176 15.24 -16.77 -12.05
CA TYR A 176 14.96 -17.08 -10.66
C TYR A 176 13.72 -17.99 -10.52
N ILE A 177 12.61 -17.66 -11.22
CA ILE A 177 11.39 -18.49 -11.22
C ILE A 177 11.71 -19.91 -11.71
N LYS A 178 12.44 -20.07 -12.81
CA LYS A 178 12.81 -21.38 -13.35
C LYS A 178 13.62 -22.20 -12.37
N ASN A 179 14.57 -21.56 -11.69
CA ASN A 179 15.43 -22.24 -10.72
C ASN A 179 14.65 -22.69 -9.48
N GLU A 180 13.83 -21.79 -8.88
CA GLU A 180 13.08 -22.07 -7.66
C GLU A 180 11.93 -23.08 -7.89
N THR A 181 11.42 -23.19 -9.12
CA THR A 181 10.41 -24.20 -9.49
C THR A 181 11.01 -25.53 -9.94
N GLY A 182 12.35 -25.67 -9.89
CA GLY A 182 13.04 -26.87 -10.36
C GLY A 182 12.83 -27.18 -11.85
N GLY A 183 12.57 -26.17 -12.66
CA GLY A 183 12.34 -26.31 -14.10
C GLY A 183 10.96 -26.88 -14.48
N ARG A 184 10.01 -26.95 -13.56
CA ARG A 184 8.63 -27.41 -13.84
C ARG A 184 7.93 -26.45 -14.82
N GLN A 185 7.83 -26.87 -16.08
CA GLN A 185 7.28 -26.05 -17.16
C GLN A 185 5.82 -25.63 -16.92
N ASP A 186 5.03 -26.52 -16.34
CA ASP A 186 3.63 -26.28 -15.99
C ASP A 186 3.45 -25.12 -14.98
N LEU A 187 4.39 -24.93 -14.07
CA LEU A 187 4.41 -23.81 -13.13
C LEU A 187 5.00 -22.56 -13.78
N ILE A 188 6.11 -22.68 -14.52
CA ILE A 188 6.80 -21.56 -15.14
C ILE A 188 5.85 -20.74 -16.01
N GLU A 189 5.05 -21.39 -16.86
CA GLU A 189 4.09 -20.73 -17.76
C GLU A 189 3.01 -19.94 -17.02
N ARG A 190 2.66 -20.36 -15.81
CA ARG A 190 1.64 -19.70 -14.98
C ARG A 190 2.20 -18.67 -14.01
N LEU A 191 3.53 -18.66 -13.77
CA LEU A 191 4.16 -17.82 -12.75
C LEU A 191 4.92 -16.62 -13.30
N ILE A 192 5.24 -16.57 -14.60
CA ILE A 192 5.90 -15.42 -15.22
C ILE A 192 4.86 -14.34 -15.52
N PRO A 193 4.95 -13.12 -14.91
CA PRO A 193 4.05 -12.03 -15.22
C PRO A 193 4.22 -11.49 -16.63
N ASP A 194 3.12 -11.06 -17.25
CA ASP A 194 3.07 -10.39 -18.55
C ASP A 194 3.38 -8.88 -18.49
N TYR A 195 3.46 -8.30 -17.30
CA TYR A 195 3.75 -6.90 -17.07
C TYR A 195 5.18 -6.66 -16.55
N ALA A 196 5.64 -5.40 -16.61
CA ALA A 196 7.01 -5.04 -16.23
C ALA A 196 7.28 -5.17 -14.71
N PRO A 197 8.49 -5.61 -14.29
CA PRO A 197 8.91 -5.50 -12.91
C PRO A 197 8.78 -4.06 -12.39
N PHE A 198 8.51 -3.90 -11.09
CA PHE A 198 8.29 -2.60 -10.44
C PHE A 198 7.10 -1.76 -10.94
N SER A 199 6.31 -2.20 -11.91
CA SER A 199 5.00 -1.58 -12.16
C SER A 199 4.04 -1.78 -10.99
N ARG A 200 4.30 -2.80 -10.20
CA ARG A 200 3.75 -3.06 -8.87
C ARG A 200 4.91 -3.32 -7.94
N ARG A 201 4.73 -3.03 -6.65
CA ARG A 201 5.77 -3.30 -5.66
C ARG A 201 6.07 -4.80 -5.60
N PRO A 202 7.30 -5.24 -5.90
CA PRO A 202 7.64 -6.65 -5.82
C PRO A 202 7.53 -7.17 -4.40
N VAL A 203 7.11 -8.41 -4.26
CA VAL A 203 7.08 -9.11 -2.97
C VAL A 203 8.43 -9.78 -2.76
N VAL A 204 8.91 -9.84 -1.52
CA VAL A 204 10.11 -10.61 -1.17
C VAL A 204 9.75 -12.08 -1.06
N ASP A 205 10.53 -12.96 -1.69
CA ASP A 205 10.32 -14.39 -1.61
C ASP A 205 10.65 -14.92 -0.21
N ASN A 206 9.69 -15.60 0.37
CA ASN A 206 9.82 -16.35 1.62
C ASN A 206 9.60 -17.85 1.43
N GLY A 207 9.89 -18.37 0.24
CA GLY A 207 9.70 -19.76 -0.15
C GLY A 207 8.41 -20.02 -0.93
N TRP A 208 7.83 -19.01 -1.55
CA TRP A 208 6.63 -19.11 -2.38
C TRP A 208 6.79 -20.14 -3.50
N TYR A 209 7.82 -20.00 -4.35
CA TYR A 209 8.02 -20.89 -5.48
C TYR A 209 8.28 -22.32 -5.03
N ARG A 210 9.07 -22.51 -3.98
CA ARG A 210 9.32 -23.84 -3.39
C ARG A 210 8.07 -24.46 -2.77
N ALA A 211 7.20 -23.66 -2.18
CA ALA A 211 5.93 -24.16 -1.66
C ALA A 211 5.04 -24.71 -2.79
N LEU A 212 5.02 -24.06 -3.95
CA LEU A 212 4.27 -24.51 -5.13
C LEU A 212 4.84 -25.79 -5.80
N THR A 213 6.05 -26.21 -5.45
CA THR A 213 6.60 -27.49 -5.96
C THR A 213 6.25 -28.70 -5.09
N ARG A 214 5.57 -28.49 -3.95
CA ARG A 214 5.13 -29.57 -3.07
C ARG A 214 3.94 -30.30 -3.67
N ASP A 215 3.81 -31.58 -3.33
CA ASP A 215 2.71 -32.44 -3.78
C ASP A 215 1.35 -32.10 -3.13
N ASP A 216 1.38 -31.40 -1.99
CA ASP A 216 0.21 -30.97 -1.21
C ASP A 216 -0.14 -29.47 -1.44
N VAL A 217 0.38 -28.86 -2.51
CA VAL A 217 0.08 -27.47 -2.89
C VAL A 217 -0.24 -27.38 -4.37
N ASP A 218 -1.46 -26.96 -4.70
CA ASP A 218 -1.92 -26.75 -6.07
C ASP A 218 -2.07 -25.28 -6.41
N LEU A 219 -1.51 -24.86 -7.54
CA LEU A 219 -1.74 -23.54 -8.13
C LEU A 219 -2.93 -23.60 -9.09
N VAL A 220 -4.02 -22.94 -8.75
CA VAL A 220 -5.24 -22.85 -9.55
C VAL A 220 -5.32 -21.50 -10.23
N THR A 221 -5.37 -21.49 -11.57
CA THR A 221 -5.43 -20.26 -12.38
C THR A 221 -6.78 -20.05 -13.07
N ASP A 222 -7.64 -21.08 -13.04
CA ASP A 222 -8.99 -20.97 -13.57
C ASP A 222 -9.83 -20.02 -12.72
N PRO A 223 -10.67 -19.18 -13.37
CA PRO A 223 -11.52 -18.26 -12.63
C PRO A 223 -12.48 -18.99 -11.68
N ILE A 224 -12.66 -18.43 -10.49
CA ILE A 224 -13.69 -18.92 -9.55
C ILE A 224 -15.05 -18.58 -10.14
N ALA A 225 -15.89 -19.61 -10.31
CA ALA A 225 -17.28 -19.46 -10.75
C ALA A 225 -18.19 -19.16 -9.55
N ARG A 226 -18.13 -20.00 -8.50
CA ARG A 226 -18.92 -19.85 -7.28
C ARG A 226 -18.35 -20.67 -6.13
N LEU A 227 -18.86 -20.43 -4.93
CA LEU A 227 -18.67 -21.33 -3.80
C LEU A 227 -19.79 -22.38 -3.77
N THR A 228 -19.43 -23.57 -3.34
CA THR A 228 -20.36 -24.68 -3.10
C THR A 228 -20.46 -24.96 -1.59
N GLU A 229 -21.30 -25.88 -1.18
CA GLU A 229 -21.38 -26.28 0.24
C GLU A 229 -20.03 -26.79 0.79
N THR A 230 -19.18 -27.38 -0.06
CA THR A 230 -17.95 -28.09 0.36
C THR A 230 -16.68 -27.49 -0.24
N GLY A 231 -16.75 -26.44 -1.07
CA GLY A 231 -15.54 -25.92 -1.70
C GLY A 231 -15.75 -24.81 -2.70
N ILE A 232 -14.81 -24.70 -3.65
CA ILE A 232 -14.77 -23.69 -4.70
C ILE A 232 -14.90 -24.37 -6.06
N GLU A 233 -15.91 -23.96 -6.83
CA GLU A 233 -16.08 -24.39 -8.23
C GLU A 233 -15.42 -23.36 -9.16
N THR A 234 -14.58 -23.84 -10.04
CA THR A 234 -13.94 -23.02 -11.09
C THR A 234 -14.74 -23.05 -12.39
N ALA A 235 -14.44 -22.12 -13.31
CA ALA A 235 -15.21 -21.94 -14.55
C ALA A 235 -15.19 -23.16 -15.49
N ASP A 236 -14.21 -24.03 -15.35
CA ASP A 236 -14.10 -25.32 -16.06
C ASP A 236 -14.98 -26.42 -15.44
N GLY A 237 -15.69 -26.12 -14.34
CA GLY A 237 -16.57 -27.07 -13.63
C GLY A 237 -15.85 -27.92 -12.58
N THR A 238 -14.56 -27.73 -12.36
CA THR A 238 -13.82 -28.45 -11.31
C THR A 238 -14.21 -27.94 -9.93
N VAL A 239 -14.47 -28.81 -8.98
CA VAL A 239 -14.74 -28.47 -7.58
C VAL A 239 -13.52 -28.80 -6.73
N HIS A 240 -12.92 -27.78 -6.14
CA HIS A 240 -11.85 -27.91 -5.15
C HIS A 240 -12.47 -27.97 -3.76
N GLU A 241 -12.48 -29.13 -3.16
CA GLU A 241 -13.03 -29.30 -1.81
C GLU A 241 -12.10 -28.68 -0.77
N VAL A 242 -12.64 -27.81 0.08
CA VAL A 242 -11.89 -27.10 1.12
C VAL A 242 -12.70 -26.94 2.40
N ASP A 243 -12.01 -26.87 3.52
CA ASP A 243 -12.59 -26.65 4.84
C ASP A 243 -12.46 -25.19 5.31
N VAL A 244 -11.44 -24.49 4.77
CA VAL A 244 -11.16 -23.08 5.07
C VAL A 244 -10.81 -22.33 3.80
N ILE A 245 -11.42 -21.17 3.62
CA ILE A 245 -11.13 -20.21 2.55
C ILE A 245 -10.49 -18.97 3.17
N VAL A 246 -9.24 -18.68 2.78
CA VAL A 246 -8.51 -17.47 3.17
C VAL A 246 -8.60 -16.46 2.03
N THR A 247 -9.34 -15.37 2.22
CA THR A 247 -9.52 -14.31 1.22
C THR A 247 -8.38 -13.31 1.31
N ALA A 248 -7.21 -13.62 0.70
CA ALA A 248 -6.06 -12.72 0.62
C ALA A 248 -6.24 -11.67 -0.50
N THR A 249 -7.43 -11.09 -0.59
CA THR A 249 -7.90 -10.22 -1.67
C THR A 249 -7.47 -8.75 -1.52
N GLY A 250 -6.78 -8.43 -0.43
CA GLY A 250 -6.20 -7.11 -0.17
C GLY A 250 -7.16 -6.15 0.51
N PHE A 251 -6.96 -4.86 0.25
CA PHE A 251 -7.64 -3.76 0.92
C PHE A 251 -8.18 -2.75 -0.08
N GLU A 252 -9.16 -1.96 0.33
CA GLU A 252 -9.72 -0.82 -0.41
C GLU A 252 -8.79 0.39 -0.28
N VAL A 253 -7.62 0.35 -0.91
CA VAL A 253 -6.53 1.32 -0.70
C VAL A 253 -6.83 2.73 -1.16
N VAL A 254 -7.80 2.92 -2.03
CA VAL A 254 -8.23 4.24 -2.50
C VAL A 254 -9.36 4.85 -1.64
N LYS A 255 -9.90 4.09 -0.69
CA LYS A 255 -10.91 4.56 0.26
C LYS A 255 -10.24 5.17 1.49
N TYR A 256 -9.51 6.26 1.29
CA TYR A 256 -8.87 6.99 2.39
C TYR A 256 -9.91 7.46 3.40
N LEU A 257 -9.55 7.42 4.68
CA LEU A 257 -10.33 7.91 5.81
C LEU A 257 -11.65 7.18 6.08
N HIS A 258 -12.11 6.30 5.18
CA HIS A 258 -13.30 5.49 5.41
C HIS A 258 -13.13 4.52 6.58
N PRO A 259 -14.23 4.22 7.33
CA PRO A 259 -15.62 4.70 7.16
C PRO A 259 -15.93 6.02 7.89
N GLY A 260 -14.93 6.72 8.47
CA GLY A 260 -15.14 7.99 9.15
C GLY A 260 -15.53 9.11 8.19
N ARG A 261 -16.39 10.02 8.62
CA ARG A 261 -16.73 11.23 7.86
C ARG A 261 -15.91 12.42 8.37
N PHE A 262 -15.39 13.21 7.45
CA PHE A 262 -14.61 14.41 7.75
C PHE A 262 -15.26 15.62 7.10
N ILE A 263 -15.73 16.53 7.92
CA ILE A 263 -16.43 17.74 7.52
C ILE A 263 -15.55 18.95 7.88
N GLY A 264 -15.08 19.63 6.87
CA GLY A 264 -14.26 20.83 6.98
C GLY A 264 -15.11 22.11 7.10
N ARG A 265 -14.50 23.21 6.64
CA ARG A 265 -15.15 24.55 6.60
C ARG A 265 -16.34 24.54 5.66
N ASP A 266 -17.28 25.44 5.91
CA ASP A 266 -18.52 25.58 5.12
C ASP A 266 -19.32 24.28 4.97
N GLY A 267 -19.11 23.31 5.87
CA GLY A 267 -19.75 21.99 5.81
C GLY A 267 -19.22 21.06 4.72
N THR A 268 -18.08 21.36 4.14
CA THR A 268 -17.45 20.58 3.06
C THR A 268 -17.12 19.17 3.52
N ASP A 269 -17.67 18.14 2.87
CA ASP A 269 -17.31 16.73 3.11
C ASP A 269 -16.14 16.34 2.21
N ILE A 270 -15.07 15.79 2.81
CA ILE A 270 -13.86 15.43 2.06
C ILE A 270 -14.12 14.34 1.02
N HIS A 271 -14.98 13.37 1.33
CA HIS A 271 -15.31 12.28 0.41
C HIS A 271 -16.13 12.78 -0.78
N GLU A 272 -17.14 13.64 -0.52
CA GLU A 272 -17.94 14.25 -1.59
C GLU A 272 -17.06 15.11 -2.50
N THR A 273 -16.08 15.84 -1.94
CA THR A 273 -15.09 16.61 -2.70
C THR A 273 -14.25 15.71 -3.60
N TRP A 274 -13.78 14.58 -3.09
CA TRP A 274 -12.97 13.64 -3.84
C TRP A 274 -13.78 12.85 -4.89
N GLU A 275 -15.00 12.44 -4.57
CA GLU A 275 -15.92 11.76 -5.49
C GLU A 275 -16.40 12.67 -6.62
N GLY A 276 -16.63 13.95 -6.33
CA GLY A 276 -17.00 14.97 -7.32
C GLY A 276 -15.86 15.41 -8.25
N ALA A 277 -14.64 14.98 -7.95
CA ALA A 277 -13.44 15.23 -8.74
C ALA A 277 -12.94 13.95 -9.43
N ASP A 278 -11.64 13.71 -9.45
CA ASP A 278 -11.00 12.52 -10.02
C ASP A 278 -10.42 11.57 -8.96
N GLY A 279 -11.06 11.51 -7.81
CA GLY A 279 -10.70 10.69 -6.66
C GLY A 279 -9.86 11.43 -5.62
N PRO A 280 -9.39 10.72 -4.58
CA PRO A 280 -8.62 11.31 -3.49
C PRO A 280 -7.36 12.04 -3.93
N ARG A 281 -7.20 13.28 -3.48
CA ARG A 281 -6.04 14.14 -3.69
C ARG A 281 -5.66 14.85 -2.40
N ALA A 282 -4.38 15.16 -2.25
CA ALA A 282 -3.88 15.98 -1.15
C ALA A 282 -2.63 16.76 -1.60
N TRP A 283 -2.36 17.89 -0.97
CA TRP A 283 -1.08 18.57 -1.10
C TRP A 283 -0.02 17.78 -0.32
N ILE A 284 1.09 17.44 -0.97
CA ILE A 284 2.18 16.58 -0.47
C ILE A 284 1.68 15.28 0.23
N GLY A 285 0.49 14.80 -0.14
CA GLY A 285 -0.10 13.62 0.49
C GLY A 285 -0.64 13.83 1.90
N MET A 286 -0.73 15.06 2.40
CA MET A 286 -1.02 15.33 3.81
C MET A 286 -2.17 16.29 4.07
N MET A 287 -2.37 17.32 3.26
CA MET A 287 -3.33 18.39 3.53
C MET A 287 -4.29 18.61 2.37
N VAL A 288 -5.51 19.03 2.68
CA VAL A 288 -6.57 19.31 1.71
C VAL A 288 -7.15 20.69 2.04
N PRO A 289 -7.43 21.56 1.04
CA PRO A 289 -8.12 22.84 1.26
C PRO A 289 -9.47 22.66 1.95
N GLN A 290 -9.89 23.60 2.74
CA GLN A 290 -11.10 23.59 3.57
C GLN A 290 -11.03 22.70 4.82
N PHE A 291 -9.85 22.08 5.10
CA PHE A 291 -9.64 21.23 6.27
C PHE A 291 -8.48 21.75 7.13
N PRO A 292 -8.67 22.88 7.82
CA PRO A 292 -7.61 23.49 8.63
C PRO A 292 -7.18 22.57 9.78
N ASN A 293 -5.90 22.60 10.12
CA ASN A 293 -5.31 21.81 11.20
C ASN A 293 -5.54 20.29 11.08
N PHE A 294 -5.85 19.80 9.87
CA PHE A 294 -6.04 18.39 9.57
C PHE A 294 -4.86 17.86 8.75
N PHE A 295 -4.23 16.81 9.23
CA PHE A 295 -3.11 16.18 8.56
C PHE A 295 -3.36 14.68 8.39
N MET A 296 -2.95 14.14 7.25
CA MET A 296 -2.92 12.71 6.99
C MET A 296 -1.48 12.20 7.03
N LEU A 297 -1.20 11.23 7.90
CA LEU A 297 -0.03 10.38 7.73
C LEU A 297 -0.39 9.28 6.74
N TYR A 298 0.30 9.20 5.63
CA TYR A 298 0.05 8.24 4.57
C TYR A 298 -1.28 8.47 3.84
N GLY A 299 -1.52 9.72 3.41
CA GLY A 299 -2.67 10.10 2.58
C GLY A 299 -2.46 9.83 1.09
N PRO A 300 -3.33 10.39 0.22
CA PRO A 300 -3.26 10.20 -1.23
C PRO A 300 -1.90 10.59 -1.81
N ASN A 301 -1.36 9.75 -2.70
CA ASN A 301 -0.09 9.96 -3.38
C ASN A 301 1.10 10.24 -2.45
N SER A 302 1.12 9.64 -1.27
CA SER A 302 2.23 9.80 -0.32
C SER A 302 3.23 8.65 -0.28
N GLN A 303 2.86 7.47 -0.79
CA GLN A 303 3.80 6.34 -0.85
C GLN A 303 4.82 6.54 -1.96
N PRO A 304 6.12 6.76 -1.68
CA PRO A 304 7.11 6.90 -2.73
C PRO A 304 7.17 5.66 -3.63
N VAL A 305 7.22 5.88 -4.93
CA VAL A 305 7.31 4.80 -5.92
C VAL A 305 8.65 4.06 -5.78
N SER A 306 9.73 4.80 -5.48
CA SER A 306 11.05 4.30 -5.13
C SER A 306 11.30 4.58 -3.64
N SER A 307 10.98 3.62 -2.78
CA SER A 307 10.68 3.91 -1.39
C SER A 307 11.89 4.09 -0.45
N GLY A 308 13.13 3.91 -0.92
CA GLY A 308 14.26 3.94 -0.01
C GLY A 308 14.19 2.83 1.07
N PRO A 309 14.83 3.02 2.22
CA PRO A 309 15.11 1.92 3.16
C PRO A 309 13.89 1.34 3.87
N SER A 310 12.83 2.12 4.13
CA SER A 310 11.60 1.59 4.75
C SER A 310 10.47 2.61 4.79
N GLN A 311 9.23 2.13 4.92
CA GLN A 311 8.05 2.95 5.17
C GLN A 311 8.15 3.73 6.49
N ALA A 312 8.80 3.16 7.52
CA ALA A 312 9.00 3.81 8.80
C ALA A 312 9.84 5.11 8.69
N THR A 313 10.79 5.18 7.74
CA THR A 313 11.53 6.41 7.46
C THR A 313 10.60 7.53 7.00
N TRP A 314 9.64 7.22 6.15
CA TRP A 314 8.66 8.19 5.65
C TRP A 314 7.72 8.67 6.76
N PHE A 315 7.30 7.80 7.67
CA PHE A 315 6.53 8.23 8.83
C PHE A 315 7.31 9.24 9.69
N THR A 316 8.62 9.07 9.83
CA THR A 316 9.47 10.04 10.53
C THR A 316 9.52 11.38 9.79
N VAL A 317 9.67 11.37 8.46
CA VAL A 317 9.70 12.58 7.62
C VAL A 317 8.38 13.35 7.73
N TRP A 318 7.25 12.67 7.56
CA TRP A 318 5.93 13.29 7.67
C TRP A 318 5.62 13.80 9.07
N SER A 319 5.96 13.02 10.11
CA SER A 319 5.78 13.46 11.50
C SER A 319 6.63 14.69 11.84
N ALA A 320 7.83 14.79 11.28
CA ALA A 320 8.69 15.95 11.47
C ALA A 320 8.10 17.21 10.79
N PHE A 321 7.47 17.07 9.62
CA PHE A 321 6.74 18.16 8.97
C PHE A 321 5.58 18.65 9.84
N ILE A 322 4.71 17.73 10.29
CA ILE A 322 3.60 18.07 11.20
C ILE A 322 4.13 18.74 12.47
N GLY A 323 5.21 18.19 13.05
CA GLY A 323 5.84 18.75 14.24
C GLY A 323 6.31 20.21 14.07
N ARG A 324 6.78 20.61 12.88
CA ARG A 324 7.11 22.01 12.57
C ARG A 324 5.86 22.89 12.51
N CYS A 325 4.77 22.40 11.90
CA CYS A 325 3.50 23.11 11.90
C CYS A 325 2.97 23.31 13.33
N LEU A 326 2.95 22.25 14.14
CA LEU A 326 2.51 22.31 15.54
C LEU A 326 3.37 23.25 16.39
N LYS A 327 4.69 23.23 16.17
CA LYS A 327 5.60 24.16 16.85
C LYS A 327 5.23 25.61 16.54
N ARG A 328 5.02 25.94 15.27
CA ARG A 328 4.62 27.29 14.86
C ARG A 328 3.29 27.68 15.50
N MET A 329 2.29 26.80 15.48
CA MET A 329 1.00 27.05 16.15
C MET A 329 1.18 27.39 17.63
N ALA A 330 2.04 26.66 18.33
CA ALA A 330 2.27 26.86 19.76
C ALA A 330 3.09 28.10 20.09
N THR A 331 4.04 28.53 19.20
CA THR A 331 4.96 29.64 19.50
C THR A 331 4.48 30.98 18.96
N GLU A 332 3.60 31.02 17.97
CA GLU A 332 3.15 32.24 17.27
C GLU A 332 1.65 32.50 17.44
N GLU A 333 0.99 31.82 18.40
CA GLU A 333 -0.47 31.95 18.67
C GLU A 333 -1.32 31.72 17.41
N VAL A 334 -0.89 30.77 16.56
CA VAL A 334 -1.62 30.43 15.33
C VAL A 334 -2.82 29.54 15.68
N SER A 335 -4.01 29.95 15.24
CA SER A 335 -5.25 29.18 15.42
C SER A 335 -5.49 28.20 14.28
N ARG A 336 -5.17 28.58 13.02
CA ARG A 336 -5.39 27.75 11.83
C ARG A 336 -4.15 27.71 10.93
N ILE A 337 -3.87 26.51 10.40
CA ILE A 337 -2.96 26.26 9.27
C ILE A 337 -3.73 25.46 8.24
N GLU A 338 -3.82 25.95 7.03
CA GLU A 338 -4.56 25.33 5.93
C GLU A 338 -3.74 25.46 4.62
N VAL A 339 -3.78 24.46 3.75
CA VAL A 339 -3.16 24.58 2.43
C VAL A 339 -4.01 25.49 1.53
N THR A 340 -3.35 26.40 0.79
CA THR A 340 -4.04 27.25 -0.17
C THR A 340 -4.54 26.43 -1.38
N GLN A 341 -5.62 26.88 -2.02
CA GLN A 341 -6.14 26.22 -3.21
C GLN A 341 -5.13 26.24 -4.37
N ASP A 342 -4.36 27.32 -4.51
CA ASP A 342 -3.36 27.46 -5.58
C ASP A 342 -2.18 26.50 -5.39
N ALA A 343 -1.66 26.37 -4.17
CA ALA A 343 -0.60 25.41 -3.87
C ALA A 343 -1.08 23.96 -4.05
N TYR A 344 -2.30 23.64 -3.62
CA TYR A 344 -2.92 22.35 -3.83
C TYR A 344 -3.06 22.02 -5.32
N ALA A 345 -3.58 22.95 -6.13
CA ALA A 345 -3.77 22.74 -7.57
C ALA A 345 -2.44 22.57 -8.29
N SER A 346 -1.46 23.47 -8.05
CA SER A 346 -0.12 23.41 -8.67
C SER A 346 0.63 22.14 -8.34
N TYR A 347 0.57 21.69 -7.09
CA TYR A 347 1.18 20.43 -6.66
C TYR A 347 0.57 19.23 -7.40
N ASN A 348 -0.76 19.15 -7.46
CA ASN A 348 -1.44 18.02 -8.10
C ASN A 348 -1.24 18.00 -9.62
N GLU A 349 -1.12 19.17 -10.29
CA GLU A 349 -0.74 19.24 -11.71
C GLU A 349 0.69 18.71 -11.95
N ALA A 350 1.63 19.10 -11.10
CA ALA A 350 3.01 18.59 -11.17
C ALA A 350 3.06 17.08 -10.88
N LEU A 351 2.29 16.60 -9.91
CA LEU A 351 2.15 15.18 -9.59
C LEU A 351 1.66 14.38 -10.80
N ASP A 352 0.62 14.82 -11.48
CA ASP A 352 0.07 14.12 -12.64
C ASP A 352 1.07 14.06 -13.81
N LYS A 353 1.83 15.14 -14.05
CA LYS A 353 2.90 15.17 -15.06
C LYS A 353 4.02 14.15 -14.76
N GLU A 354 4.43 14.05 -13.51
CA GLU A 354 5.44 13.06 -13.10
C GLU A 354 4.90 11.64 -13.10
N ALA A 355 3.67 11.44 -12.63
CA ALA A 355 3.02 10.13 -12.63
C ALA A 355 2.86 9.54 -14.03
N ALA A 356 2.62 10.36 -15.04
CA ALA A 356 2.51 9.93 -16.43
C ALA A 356 3.79 9.29 -16.99
N LYS A 357 4.95 9.50 -16.35
CA LYS A 357 6.23 8.88 -16.74
C LYS A 357 6.42 7.48 -16.15
N LEU A 358 5.59 7.11 -15.16
CA LEU A 358 5.72 5.83 -14.47
C LEU A 358 5.30 4.66 -15.34
N VAL A 359 6.07 3.58 -15.28
CA VAL A 359 5.76 2.33 -15.98
C VAL A 359 4.38 1.79 -15.65
N MET A 360 3.91 1.96 -14.39
CA MET A 360 2.58 1.52 -13.97
C MET A 360 1.42 2.20 -14.71
N MET A 361 1.68 3.32 -15.38
CA MET A 361 0.72 4.06 -16.18
C MET A 361 0.71 3.64 -17.66
N THR A 362 1.51 2.64 -18.00
CA THR A 362 1.62 2.13 -19.37
C THR A 362 0.96 0.76 -19.54
N LYS A 363 0.77 0.34 -20.78
CA LYS A 363 0.27 -1.00 -21.08
C LYS A 363 1.27 -2.08 -20.61
N GLU A 364 2.56 -1.84 -20.81
CA GLU A 364 3.66 -2.70 -20.37
C GLU A 364 3.71 -2.84 -18.84
N GLY A 365 3.21 -1.85 -18.13
CA GLY A 365 3.03 -1.87 -16.67
C GLY A 365 1.74 -2.53 -16.20
N GLY A 366 0.85 -2.93 -17.12
CA GLY A 366 -0.43 -3.55 -16.80
C GLY A 366 -1.40 -2.61 -16.10
N ILE A 367 -1.52 -1.37 -16.58
CA ILE A 367 -2.35 -0.30 -16.00
C ILE A 367 -3.78 -0.74 -15.67
N GLU A 368 -4.41 -1.53 -16.55
CA GLU A 368 -5.81 -1.98 -16.40
C GLU A 368 -6.04 -2.87 -15.17
N LYS A 369 -4.98 -3.48 -14.64
CA LYS A 369 -5.04 -4.42 -13.51
C LYS A 369 -4.17 -3.96 -12.34
N ASN A 370 -3.70 -2.71 -12.36
CA ASN A 370 -2.77 -2.23 -11.35
C ASN A 370 -3.50 -1.79 -10.07
N TYR A 371 -3.10 -2.35 -8.96
CA TYR A 371 -3.63 -2.08 -7.63
C TYR A 371 -3.45 -0.62 -7.14
N TYR A 372 -2.42 0.07 -7.65
CA TYR A 372 -2.09 1.45 -7.26
C TYR A 372 -2.74 2.51 -8.16
N VAL A 373 -3.40 2.08 -9.22
CA VAL A 373 -4.10 2.97 -10.16
C VAL A 373 -5.60 2.87 -9.90
N ASN A 374 -6.26 4.01 -9.73
CA ASN A 374 -7.71 4.05 -9.71
C ASN A 374 -8.22 3.89 -11.15
N ASN A 375 -8.81 2.74 -11.45
CA ASN A 375 -9.30 2.42 -12.79
C ASN A 375 -10.48 3.31 -13.23
N GLU A 376 -11.24 3.87 -12.29
CA GLU A 376 -12.36 4.77 -12.59
C GLU A 376 -11.88 6.10 -13.20
N HIS A 377 -10.73 6.59 -12.72
CA HIS A 377 -10.18 7.88 -13.15
C HIS A 377 -8.85 7.75 -13.91
N GLY A 378 -8.29 6.55 -14.03
CA GLY A 378 -7.03 6.31 -14.73
C GLY A 378 -5.81 6.98 -14.10
N ARG A 379 -5.83 7.23 -12.78
CA ARG A 379 -4.76 7.92 -12.04
C ARG A 379 -4.03 7.01 -11.07
N VAL A 380 -2.74 7.31 -10.86
CA VAL A 380 -2.01 6.82 -9.68
C VAL A 380 -2.54 7.54 -8.45
N GLN A 381 -3.08 6.81 -7.49
CA GLN A 381 -3.65 7.39 -6.27
C GLN A 381 -2.88 7.09 -4.99
N VAL A 382 -1.99 6.12 -5.02
CA VAL A 382 -1.24 5.69 -3.83
C VAL A 382 0.18 6.22 -3.85
N ASN A 383 0.84 6.16 -5.01
CA ASN A 383 2.26 6.46 -5.10
C ASN A 383 2.55 7.94 -5.38
N ALA A 384 3.56 8.47 -4.69
CA ALA A 384 4.26 9.69 -5.06
C ALA A 384 5.24 9.36 -6.19
N PRO A 385 5.18 10.06 -7.34
CA PRO A 385 5.93 9.68 -8.53
C PRO A 385 7.41 10.10 -8.51
N TRP A 386 7.79 10.99 -7.62
CA TRP A 386 9.13 11.57 -7.58
C TRP A 386 10.20 10.61 -7.05
N TYR A 387 11.43 10.88 -7.46
CA TYR A 387 12.60 10.27 -6.83
C TYR A 387 12.61 10.54 -5.32
N GLY A 388 12.93 9.52 -4.51
CA GLY A 388 12.79 9.60 -3.06
C GLY A 388 13.42 10.83 -2.40
N PRO A 389 14.69 11.18 -2.67
CA PRO A 389 15.32 12.40 -2.16
C PRO A 389 14.60 13.70 -2.53
N VAL A 390 14.11 13.82 -3.78
CA VAL A 390 13.34 14.99 -4.23
C VAL A 390 12.03 15.09 -3.47
N PHE A 391 11.33 13.97 -3.31
CA PHE A 391 10.09 13.95 -2.53
C PHE A 391 10.34 14.27 -1.06
N GLN A 392 11.44 13.77 -0.47
CA GLN A 392 11.82 14.08 0.91
C GLN A 392 12.09 15.57 1.13
N GLU A 393 12.68 16.26 0.15
CA GLU A 393 12.98 17.68 0.24
C GLU A 393 11.72 18.52 0.42
N MET A 394 10.59 18.13 -0.19
CA MET A 394 9.28 18.80 -0.02
C MET A 394 8.80 18.85 1.43
N PHE A 395 9.33 17.96 2.27
CA PHE A 395 9.01 17.93 3.71
C PHE A 395 10.11 18.51 4.59
N SER A 396 11.32 18.68 4.07
CA SER A 396 12.48 19.12 4.87
C SER A 396 12.31 20.53 5.40
N ASN A 397 11.70 21.40 4.59
CA ASN A 397 11.28 22.74 4.99
C ASN A 397 9.80 22.91 4.69
N VAL A 398 9.06 23.49 5.62
CA VAL A 398 7.65 23.84 5.36
C VAL A 398 7.63 25.03 4.40
N ASP A 399 6.98 24.87 3.27
CA ASP A 399 6.67 25.97 2.36
C ASP A 399 5.50 26.77 2.96
N TRP A 400 5.85 27.81 3.71
CA TRP A 400 4.85 28.62 4.39
C TRP A 400 4.01 29.48 3.44
N ASP A 401 4.51 29.78 2.24
CA ASP A 401 3.75 30.53 1.23
C ASP A 401 2.64 29.66 0.61
N ALA A 402 2.77 28.34 0.70
CA ALA A 402 1.73 27.39 0.31
C ALA A 402 0.60 27.27 1.34
N LEU A 403 0.73 27.88 2.52
CA LEU A 403 -0.18 27.72 3.64
C LEU A 403 -0.85 29.06 4.00
N GLU A 404 -2.15 29.02 4.20
CA GLU A 404 -2.90 30.07 4.84
C GLU A 404 -2.79 29.91 6.36
N ILE A 405 -2.36 30.98 7.05
CA ILE A 405 -2.11 30.98 8.50
C ILE A 405 -2.96 32.05 9.14
N THR A 406 -3.80 31.66 10.10
CA THR A 406 -4.61 32.57 10.89
C THR A 406 -4.14 32.58 12.33
N THR A 407 -3.99 33.77 12.92
CA THR A 407 -3.67 33.92 14.35
C THR A 407 -4.92 34.10 15.20
N GLU A 408 -4.82 33.83 16.50
CA GLU A 408 -5.94 34.05 17.46
C GLU A 408 -6.42 35.52 17.50
N LYS A 409 -5.63 36.47 16.99
CA LYS A 409 -5.96 37.90 16.91
C LYS A 409 -6.60 38.35 15.59
N GLY A 410 -6.80 37.41 14.65
CA GLY A 410 -7.48 37.71 13.37
C GLY A 410 -6.60 38.35 12.29
N ASP A 411 -5.32 38.53 12.51
CA ASP A 411 -4.36 39.06 11.52
C ASP A 411 -3.57 37.92 10.85
N THR A 412 -3.45 38.01 9.53
CA THR A 412 -2.51 37.12 8.79
C THR A 412 -1.09 37.59 9.12
N PRO A 413 -0.21 36.76 9.69
CA PRO A 413 1.19 37.12 9.91
C PRO A 413 1.88 37.37 8.57
N SER A 414 2.60 38.46 8.46
CA SER A 414 3.39 38.88 7.29
C SER A 414 4.59 37.94 7.04
#